data_ad8cb69025a9c20a1f8c113fe1a89ec3
#
_entry.id   ad8cb69025a9c20a1f8c113fe1a89ec3
#
_cell.length_a   1.000
_cell.length_b   1.000
_cell.length_c   1.000
_cell.angle_alpha   90.00
_cell.angle_beta   90.00
_cell.angle_gamma   90.00
#
_symmetry.space_group_name_H-M   'P 1'
#
loop_
_entity.id
_entity.type
_entity.pdbx_description
1 polymer ?
#
loop_
_entity_poly.entity_id
_entity_poly.type
_entity_poly.pdbx_seq_one_letter_code
_entity_poly.pdbx_strand_id
1 'polypeptide(L)'
;VARTSVPLAIGVVYMKFFVDTADVAEIKDLAASGLLDGVTTNPSLIAKAGRPMLDVIKEICAIVPGPVSAETVATDHKTMLEEGRKLAKLAKNVAVKVPLTPDGLKTCKALTSEGTMVNVTLCFSAAQALLAAKAGATFISPFVGRLDDIGQDGMHLIGEIMTIYRQYPHFKTEVLVASVRHSQHVIAAAKLGAHVATLPPNVLRQLFKHVLTDNGLKAFLDDWAKTGQSIL
;
A
#
# COMPACT_ATOMS: atom_id res chain seq x y z
N VAL A 1 2.26 36.25 -31.63
CA VAL A 1 1.75 34.89 -31.37
C VAL A 1 1.89 34.65 -29.87
N ALA A 2 0.80 34.83 -29.13
CA ALA A 2 0.76 34.61 -27.68
C ALA A 2 0.76 33.11 -27.41
N ARG A 3 1.79 32.64 -26.72
CA ARG A 3 1.81 31.28 -26.13
C ARG A 3 0.90 31.29 -24.90
N THR A 4 -0.29 30.73 -25.06
CA THR A 4 -1.15 30.39 -23.93
C THR A 4 -0.50 29.21 -23.17
N SER A 5 0.13 29.54 -22.07
CA SER A 5 0.55 28.51 -21.08
C SER A 5 -0.71 27.96 -20.44
N VAL A 6 -1.06 26.72 -20.83
CA VAL A 6 -2.02 25.91 -20.07
C VAL A 6 -1.35 25.60 -18.72
N PRO A 7 -1.93 25.99 -17.58
CA PRO A 7 -1.39 25.53 -16.30
C PRO A 7 -1.65 24.01 -16.24
N LEU A 8 -0.58 23.20 -16.28
CA LEU A 8 -0.64 21.86 -15.76
C LEU A 8 -1.07 21.99 -14.29
N ALA A 9 -2.28 21.57 -13.98
CA ALA A 9 -2.64 21.23 -12.62
C ALA A 9 -1.74 20.03 -12.22
N ILE A 10 -0.59 20.34 -11.65
CA ILE A 10 0.26 19.35 -11.00
C ILE A 10 -0.51 18.95 -9.75
N GLY A 11 -1.39 17.96 -9.88
CA GLY A 11 -1.91 17.25 -8.71
C GLY A 11 -0.68 16.78 -7.94
N VAL A 12 -0.56 17.18 -6.68
CA VAL A 12 0.54 16.76 -5.82
C VAL A 12 0.45 15.24 -5.71
N VAL A 13 1.30 14.53 -6.48
CA VAL A 13 1.43 13.08 -6.41
C VAL A 13 2.44 12.81 -5.31
N TYR A 14 1.95 12.46 -4.12
CA TYR A 14 2.79 11.97 -3.02
C TYR A 14 2.70 10.44 -2.93
N MET A 15 3.74 9.84 -2.39
CA MET A 15 3.76 8.41 -2.10
C MET A 15 2.78 8.11 -0.97
N LYS A 16 1.86 7.19 -1.18
CA LYS A 16 0.89 6.76 -0.17
C LYS A 16 1.52 5.76 0.80
N PHE A 17 1.21 5.90 2.08
CA PHE A 17 1.56 4.92 3.10
C PHE A 17 0.35 4.10 3.50
N PHE A 18 0.45 2.79 3.27
CA PHE A 18 -0.48 1.81 3.80
C PHE A 18 0.17 1.08 4.97
N VAL A 19 -0.63 0.59 5.90
CA VAL A 19 -0.15 -0.31 6.95
C VAL A 19 -0.54 -1.75 6.65
N ASP A 20 0.39 -2.68 6.84
CA ASP A 20 0.19 -4.12 6.59
C ASP A 20 -0.09 -4.83 7.91
N THR A 21 -1.34 -4.81 8.33
CA THR A 21 -1.82 -5.42 9.59
C THR A 21 -3.33 -5.63 9.57
N ALA A 22 -3.82 -6.57 10.39
CA ALA A 22 -5.23 -6.75 10.70
C ALA A 22 -5.55 -6.38 12.17
N ASP A 23 -4.57 -5.83 12.90
CA ASP A 23 -4.78 -5.34 14.26
C ASP A 23 -5.47 -3.97 14.22
N VAL A 24 -6.74 -3.97 14.60
CA VAL A 24 -7.59 -2.78 14.55
C VAL A 24 -7.12 -1.69 15.51
N ALA A 25 -6.56 -2.06 16.67
CA ALA A 25 -6.05 -1.09 17.63
C ALA A 25 -4.82 -0.36 17.10
N GLU A 26 -3.89 -1.10 16.48
CA GLU A 26 -2.73 -0.50 15.79
C GLU A 26 -3.14 0.41 14.63
N ILE A 27 -4.14 -0.01 13.84
CA ILE A 27 -4.65 0.82 12.73
C ILE A 27 -5.24 2.13 13.25
N LYS A 28 -6.02 2.10 14.33
CA LYS A 28 -6.58 3.31 14.96
C LYS A 28 -5.50 4.28 15.44
N ASP A 29 -4.48 3.76 16.12
CA ASP A 29 -3.33 4.54 16.60
C ASP A 29 -2.58 5.22 15.44
N LEU A 30 -2.25 4.46 14.40
CA LEU A 30 -1.54 4.98 13.24
C LEU A 30 -2.39 5.94 12.41
N ALA A 31 -3.69 5.69 12.26
CA ALA A 31 -4.60 6.58 11.55
C ALA A 31 -4.73 7.95 12.24
N ALA A 32 -4.62 8.01 13.56
CA ALA A 32 -4.65 9.27 14.32
C ALA A 32 -3.49 10.21 13.96
N SER A 33 -2.39 9.70 13.38
CA SER A 33 -1.29 10.53 12.89
C SER A 33 -1.64 11.37 11.64
N GLY A 34 -2.71 11.02 10.93
CA GLY A 34 -3.09 11.62 9.63
C GLY A 34 -2.20 11.21 8.44
N LEU A 35 -1.27 10.27 8.64
CA LEU A 35 -0.31 9.83 7.60
C LEU A 35 -0.70 8.50 6.95
N LEU A 36 -1.80 7.89 7.35
CA LEU A 36 -2.22 6.59 6.86
C LEU A 36 -3.22 6.76 5.71
N ASP A 37 -2.82 6.33 4.51
CA ASP A 37 -3.63 6.42 3.29
C ASP A 37 -4.45 5.16 3.00
N GLY A 38 -4.11 4.01 3.62
CA GLY A 38 -4.81 2.75 3.40
C GLY A 38 -4.27 1.59 4.23
N VAL A 39 -4.84 0.41 4.04
CA VAL A 39 -4.47 -0.80 4.78
C VAL A 39 -4.37 -1.98 3.83
N THR A 40 -3.36 -2.83 4.02
CA THR A 40 -3.35 -4.16 3.42
C THR A 40 -3.53 -5.22 4.50
N THR A 41 -4.34 -6.21 4.19
CA THR A 41 -4.45 -7.44 4.96
C THR A 41 -4.08 -8.65 4.09
N ASN A 42 -3.92 -9.80 4.72
CA ASN A 42 -3.75 -11.07 4.05
C ASN A 42 -4.22 -12.20 4.98
N PRO A 43 -4.40 -13.45 4.48
CA PRO A 43 -4.90 -14.55 5.30
C PRO A 43 -4.09 -14.80 6.59
N SER A 44 -2.76 -14.63 6.55
CA SER A 44 -1.92 -14.81 7.73
C SER A 44 -2.15 -13.75 8.80
N LEU A 45 -2.35 -12.49 8.40
CA LEU A 45 -2.66 -11.39 9.32
C LEU A 45 -4.06 -11.55 9.92
N ILE A 46 -5.04 -11.94 9.12
CA ILE A 46 -6.40 -12.25 9.60
C ILE A 46 -6.38 -13.42 10.59
N ALA A 47 -5.62 -14.47 10.30
CA ALA A 47 -5.48 -15.60 11.23
C ALA A 47 -4.87 -15.18 12.57
N LYS A 48 -3.87 -14.28 12.56
CA LYS A 48 -3.29 -13.71 13.80
C LYS A 48 -4.27 -12.85 14.59
N ALA A 49 -5.18 -12.16 13.93
CA ALA A 49 -6.20 -11.36 14.60
C ALA A 49 -7.21 -12.21 15.39
N GLY A 50 -7.35 -13.51 15.07
CA GLY A 50 -8.21 -14.45 15.80
C GLY A 50 -9.70 -14.12 15.77
N ARG A 51 -10.14 -13.31 14.79
CA ARG A 51 -11.51 -12.80 14.64
C ARG A 51 -12.06 -13.11 13.24
N PRO A 52 -13.38 -13.16 13.05
CA PRO A 52 -13.98 -13.36 11.74
C PRO A 52 -13.50 -12.29 10.73
N MET A 53 -12.99 -12.73 9.58
CA MET A 53 -12.40 -11.85 8.56
C MET A 53 -13.34 -10.71 8.13
N LEU A 54 -14.60 -11.04 7.85
CA LEU A 54 -15.55 -10.04 7.35
C LEU A 54 -15.81 -8.90 8.35
N ASP A 55 -15.81 -9.22 9.64
CA ASP A 55 -16.01 -8.24 10.70
C ASP A 55 -14.78 -7.34 10.85
N VAL A 56 -13.58 -7.94 10.83
CA VAL A 56 -12.31 -7.20 10.87
C VAL A 56 -12.22 -6.24 9.68
N ILE A 57 -12.49 -6.69 8.45
CA ILE A 57 -12.43 -5.84 7.26
C ILE A 57 -13.44 -4.69 7.35
N LYS A 58 -14.68 -4.93 7.77
CA LYS A 58 -15.68 -3.87 7.97
C LYS A 58 -15.21 -2.81 8.96
N GLU A 59 -14.66 -3.25 10.10
CA GLU A 59 -14.16 -2.34 11.14
C GLU A 59 -12.99 -1.49 10.62
N ILE A 60 -12.04 -2.09 9.91
CA ILE A 60 -10.92 -1.37 9.29
C ILE A 60 -11.42 -0.35 8.27
N CYS A 61 -12.37 -0.74 7.40
CA CYS A 61 -12.96 0.16 6.41
C CYS A 61 -13.68 1.37 7.01
N ALA A 62 -14.20 1.25 8.23
CA ALA A 62 -14.83 2.36 8.94
C ALA A 62 -13.82 3.34 9.56
N ILE A 63 -12.58 2.88 9.83
CA ILE A 63 -11.52 3.69 10.43
C ILE A 63 -10.75 4.45 9.34
N VAL A 64 -10.42 3.77 8.24
CA VAL A 64 -9.54 4.30 7.20
C VAL A 64 -10.36 4.66 5.96
N PRO A 65 -10.36 5.92 5.52
CA PRO A 65 -11.14 6.33 4.36
C PRO A 65 -10.58 5.83 3.03
N GLY A 66 -9.29 5.52 3.00
CA GLY A 66 -8.61 5.02 1.81
C GLY A 66 -8.76 3.51 1.59
N PRO A 67 -8.12 2.95 0.54
CA PRO A 67 -8.28 1.56 0.15
C PRO A 67 -7.88 0.57 1.24
N VAL A 68 -8.71 -0.46 1.43
CA VAL A 68 -8.45 -1.58 2.34
C VAL A 68 -8.40 -2.88 1.55
N SER A 69 -7.24 -3.51 1.47
CA SER A 69 -7.07 -4.76 0.73
C SER A 69 -7.60 -5.95 1.53
N ALA A 70 -8.61 -6.64 0.97
CA ALA A 70 -9.20 -7.87 1.49
C ALA A 70 -8.98 -9.01 0.51
N GLU A 71 -8.24 -10.07 0.92
CA GLU A 71 -7.76 -11.12 0.03
C GLU A 71 -8.73 -12.28 -0.05
N THR A 72 -9.01 -12.76 -1.29
CA THR A 72 -9.73 -14.00 -1.55
C THR A 72 -8.88 -15.20 -1.16
N VAL A 73 -9.51 -16.34 -0.88
CA VAL A 73 -8.80 -17.58 -0.53
C VAL A 73 -8.97 -18.69 -1.58
N ALA A 74 -9.97 -18.55 -2.46
CA ALA A 74 -10.18 -19.48 -3.57
C ALA A 74 -9.05 -19.39 -4.59
N THR A 75 -8.76 -20.50 -5.27
CA THR A 75 -7.71 -20.59 -6.29
C THR A 75 -8.25 -20.68 -7.72
N ASP A 76 -9.51 -21.07 -7.91
CA ASP A 76 -10.18 -21.07 -9.19
C ASP A 76 -10.96 -19.78 -9.45
N HIS A 77 -11.06 -19.40 -10.72
CA HIS A 77 -11.70 -18.13 -11.13
C HIS A 77 -13.15 -17.98 -10.64
N LYS A 78 -13.96 -19.04 -10.75
CA LYS A 78 -15.40 -18.95 -10.46
C LYS A 78 -15.63 -18.63 -8.98
N THR A 79 -15.04 -19.42 -8.10
CA THR A 79 -15.16 -19.26 -6.64
C THR A 79 -14.50 -17.95 -6.18
N MET A 80 -13.31 -17.63 -6.74
CA MET A 80 -12.60 -16.38 -6.44
C MET A 80 -13.42 -15.14 -6.81
N LEU A 81 -14.16 -15.17 -7.93
CA LEU A 81 -15.00 -14.07 -8.34
C LEU A 81 -16.22 -13.90 -7.41
N GLU A 82 -16.82 -15.01 -6.95
CA GLU A 82 -17.91 -14.99 -5.97
C GLU A 82 -17.43 -14.40 -4.63
N GLU A 83 -16.29 -14.84 -4.13
CA GLU A 83 -15.64 -14.27 -2.93
C GLU A 83 -15.33 -12.78 -3.12
N GLY A 84 -14.74 -12.40 -4.24
CA GLY A 84 -14.39 -11.02 -4.54
C GLY A 84 -15.59 -10.09 -4.55
N ARG A 85 -16.69 -10.49 -5.18
CA ARG A 85 -17.96 -9.74 -5.15
C ARG A 85 -18.56 -9.63 -3.75
N LYS A 86 -18.40 -10.66 -2.92
CA LYS A 86 -18.83 -10.62 -1.51
C LYS A 86 -18.00 -9.64 -0.70
N LEU A 87 -16.68 -9.66 -0.87
CA LEU A 87 -15.77 -8.72 -0.22
C LEU A 87 -16.02 -7.27 -0.65
N ALA A 88 -16.20 -7.02 -1.95
CA ALA A 88 -16.48 -5.69 -2.49
C ALA A 88 -17.75 -5.04 -1.92
N LYS A 89 -18.74 -5.85 -1.51
CA LYS A 89 -19.99 -5.37 -0.90
C LYS A 89 -19.85 -4.95 0.56
N LEU A 90 -18.72 -5.23 1.23
CA LEU A 90 -18.54 -4.90 2.65
C LEU A 90 -18.43 -3.38 2.87
N ALA A 91 -17.69 -2.69 2.01
CA ALA A 91 -17.54 -1.23 2.03
C ALA A 91 -17.02 -0.72 0.68
N LYS A 92 -17.27 0.56 0.39
CA LYS A 92 -16.87 1.20 -0.89
C LYS A 92 -15.35 1.29 -1.10
N ASN A 93 -14.60 1.27 -0.02
CA ASN A 93 -13.14 1.38 -0.01
C ASN A 93 -12.43 0.01 0.06
N VAL A 94 -13.14 -1.10 -0.10
CA VAL A 94 -12.50 -2.41 -0.25
C VAL A 94 -11.80 -2.50 -1.60
N ALA A 95 -10.50 -2.84 -1.58
CA ALA A 95 -9.75 -3.32 -2.72
C ALA A 95 -9.65 -4.85 -2.62
N VAL A 96 -10.35 -5.57 -3.49
CA VAL A 96 -10.31 -7.03 -3.48
C VAL A 96 -8.92 -7.50 -3.88
N LYS A 97 -8.29 -8.33 -3.06
CA LYS A 97 -6.93 -8.80 -3.30
C LYS A 97 -6.97 -10.21 -3.86
N VAL A 98 -6.29 -10.42 -5.00
CA VAL A 98 -6.27 -11.70 -5.73
C VAL A 98 -4.83 -12.09 -6.08
N PRO A 99 -4.49 -13.40 -6.10
CA PRO A 99 -3.14 -13.83 -6.44
C PRO A 99 -2.84 -13.62 -7.93
N LEU A 100 -1.56 -13.43 -8.25
CA LEU A 100 -1.08 -13.27 -9.63
C LEU A 100 -0.97 -14.65 -10.32
N THR A 101 -2.12 -15.25 -10.59
CA THR A 101 -2.29 -16.50 -11.34
C THR A 101 -3.17 -16.24 -12.57
N PRO A 102 -3.23 -17.16 -13.56
CA PRO A 102 -4.16 -17.00 -14.68
C PRO A 102 -5.60 -16.77 -14.23
N ASP A 103 -6.09 -17.50 -13.22
CA ASP A 103 -7.44 -17.35 -12.70
C ASP A 103 -7.63 -16.07 -11.86
N GLY A 104 -6.57 -15.65 -11.11
CA GLY A 104 -6.56 -14.37 -10.42
C GLY A 104 -6.63 -13.18 -11.38
N LEU A 105 -5.92 -13.24 -12.52
CA LEU A 105 -5.99 -12.19 -13.55
C LEU A 105 -7.34 -12.15 -14.27
N LYS A 106 -7.97 -13.31 -14.54
CA LYS A 106 -9.36 -13.34 -15.04
C LYS A 106 -10.32 -12.70 -14.05
N THR A 107 -10.16 -13.02 -12.76
CA THR A 107 -10.96 -12.44 -11.67
C THR A 107 -10.72 -10.93 -11.54
N CYS A 108 -9.47 -10.49 -11.62
CA CYS A 108 -9.12 -9.07 -11.65
C CYS A 108 -9.85 -8.35 -12.78
N LYS A 109 -9.78 -8.88 -14.01
CA LYS A 109 -10.45 -8.28 -15.18
C LYS A 109 -11.96 -8.19 -15.00
N ALA A 110 -12.60 -9.23 -14.45
CA ALA A 110 -14.04 -9.23 -14.19
C ALA A 110 -14.44 -8.17 -13.15
N LEU A 111 -13.79 -8.17 -11.98
CA LEU A 111 -14.08 -7.25 -10.89
C LEU A 111 -13.81 -5.78 -11.26
N THR A 112 -12.72 -5.49 -11.96
CA THR A 112 -12.43 -4.12 -12.41
C THR A 112 -13.41 -3.62 -13.45
N SER A 113 -13.93 -4.50 -14.30
CA SER A 113 -15.01 -4.16 -15.24
C SER A 113 -16.34 -3.85 -14.53
N GLU A 114 -16.52 -4.33 -13.30
CA GLU A 114 -17.65 -4.03 -12.42
C GLU A 114 -17.43 -2.79 -11.55
N GLY A 115 -16.26 -2.09 -11.72
CA GLY A 115 -15.90 -0.89 -10.95
C GLY A 115 -15.28 -1.17 -9.58
N THR A 116 -14.94 -2.44 -9.28
CA THR A 116 -14.30 -2.82 -8.03
C THR A 116 -12.80 -2.56 -8.09
N MET A 117 -12.22 -1.95 -7.05
CA MET A 117 -10.77 -1.86 -6.89
C MET A 117 -10.17 -3.25 -6.68
N VAL A 118 -9.10 -3.57 -7.41
CA VAL A 118 -8.41 -4.86 -7.29
C VAL A 118 -6.92 -4.65 -7.03
N ASN A 119 -6.41 -5.36 -6.02
CA ASN A 119 -4.98 -5.46 -5.72
C ASN A 119 -4.47 -6.85 -6.14
N VAL A 120 -3.68 -6.92 -7.20
CA VAL A 120 -3.06 -8.18 -7.63
C VAL A 120 -1.78 -8.41 -6.82
N THR A 121 -1.72 -9.52 -6.09
CA THR A 121 -0.65 -9.82 -5.13
C THR A 121 0.22 -10.99 -5.53
N LEU A 122 1.29 -11.24 -4.78
CA LEU A 122 2.29 -12.29 -5.05
C LEU A 122 3.00 -12.06 -6.40
N CYS A 123 3.42 -10.81 -6.61
CA CYS A 123 4.19 -10.42 -7.79
C CYS A 123 5.69 -10.47 -7.49
N PHE A 124 6.45 -11.17 -8.35
CA PHE A 124 7.88 -11.39 -8.20
C PHE A 124 8.68 -11.13 -9.50
N SER A 125 8.03 -10.61 -10.55
CA SER A 125 8.70 -10.23 -11.79
C SER A 125 8.01 -9.06 -12.50
N ALA A 126 8.77 -8.31 -13.32
CA ALA A 126 8.21 -7.24 -14.13
C ALA A 126 7.21 -7.75 -15.18
N ALA A 127 7.41 -8.96 -15.71
CA ALA A 127 6.47 -9.60 -16.64
C ALA A 127 5.10 -9.84 -15.96
N GLN A 128 5.10 -10.31 -14.71
CA GLN A 128 3.88 -10.46 -13.92
C GLN A 128 3.18 -9.12 -13.70
N ALA A 129 3.93 -8.07 -13.35
CA ALA A 129 3.38 -6.74 -13.15
C ALA A 129 2.72 -6.19 -14.44
N LEU A 130 3.35 -6.42 -15.60
CA LEU A 130 2.79 -6.04 -16.90
C LEU A 130 1.45 -6.73 -17.17
N LEU A 131 1.31 -8.01 -16.83
CA LEU A 131 0.04 -8.75 -16.98
C LEU A 131 -1.05 -8.18 -16.06
N ALA A 132 -0.72 -7.82 -14.82
CA ALA A 132 -1.66 -7.19 -13.90
C ALA A 132 -2.17 -5.83 -14.41
N ALA A 133 -1.27 -5.00 -14.95
CA ALA A 133 -1.66 -3.72 -15.57
C ALA A 133 -2.59 -3.93 -16.76
N LYS A 134 -2.30 -4.90 -17.62
CA LYS A 134 -3.18 -5.25 -18.76
C LYS A 134 -4.53 -5.80 -18.32
N ALA A 135 -4.61 -6.48 -17.18
CA ALA A 135 -5.87 -6.92 -16.59
C ALA A 135 -6.69 -5.78 -15.97
N GLY A 136 -6.10 -4.58 -15.82
CA GLY A 136 -6.76 -3.39 -15.27
C GLY A 136 -6.72 -3.31 -13.75
N ALA A 137 -5.75 -3.96 -13.10
CA ALA A 137 -5.56 -3.89 -11.66
C ALA A 137 -5.47 -2.44 -11.16
N THR A 138 -6.10 -2.14 -10.02
CA THR A 138 -5.91 -0.85 -9.33
C THR A 138 -4.52 -0.79 -8.71
N PHE A 139 -4.12 -1.87 -8.05
CA PHE A 139 -2.80 -2.01 -7.44
C PHE A 139 -2.13 -3.30 -7.91
N ILE A 140 -0.80 -3.25 -8.03
CA ILE A 140 0.07 -4.41 -8.14
C ILE A 140 1.00 -4.44 -6.93
N SER A 141 1.07 -5.57 -6.24
CA SER A 141 1.89 -5.74 -5.03
C SER A 141 3.12 -6.61 -5.28
N PRO A 142 4.25 -6.04 -5.74
CA PRO A 142 5.54 -6.73 -5.79
C PRO A 142 6.12 -6.90 -4.37
N PHE A 143 6.66 -8.08 -4.08
CA PHE A 143 7.10 -8.50 -2.75
C PHE A 143 8.63 -8.38 -2.61
N VAL A 144 9.11 -7.20 -2.26
CA VAL A 144 10.56 -6.92 -2.19
C VAL A 144 11.28 -7.77 -1.14
N GLY A 145 10.79 -7.82 0.08
CA GLY A 145 11.47 -8.53 1.16
C GLY A 145 11.53 -10.05 0.96
N ARG A 146 10.56 -10.66 0.26
CA ARG A 146 10.64 -12.08 -0.10
C ARG A 146 11.69 -12.37 -1.18
N LEU A 147 11.95 -11.42 -2.07
CA LEU A 147 13.07 -11.53 -3.03
C LEU A 147 14.41 -11.44 -2.29
N ASP A 148 14.53 -10.50 -1.35
CA ASP A 148 15.73 -10.38 -0.52
C ASP A 148 15.98 -11.65 0.30
N ASP A 149 14.92 -12.28 0.83
CA ASP A 149 15.02 -13.54 1.60
C ASP A 149 15.69 -14.69 0.79
N ILE A 150 15.65 -14.64 -0.55
CA ILE A 150 16.30 -15.59 -1.45
C ILE A 150 17.53 -15.05 -2.17
N GLY A 151 18.08 -13.93 -1.71
CA GLY A 151 19.30 -13.34 -2.24
C GLY A 151 19.13 -12.56 -3.55
N GLN A 152 17.91 -12.14 -3.89
CA GLN A 152 17.64 -11.25 -5.02
C GLN A 152 17.39 -9.82 -4.51
N ASP A 153 17.71 -8.82 -5.33
CA ASP A 153 17.42 -7.42 -5.00
C ASP A 153 15.95 -7.09 -5.32
N GLY A 154 15.11 -7.06 -4.27
CA GLY A 154 13.69 -6.74 -4.42
C GLY A 154 13.43 -5.32 -4.93
N MET A 155 14.32 -4.36 -4.62
CA MET A 155 14.16 -2.99 -5.10
C MET A 155 14.52 -2.82 -6.58
N HIS A 156 15.38 -3.69 -7.12
CA HIS A 156 15.62 -3.76 -8.56
C HIS A 156 14.31 -4.05 -9.32
N LEU A 157 13.51 -5.00 -8.84
CA LEU A 157 12.19 -5.30 -9.42
C LEU A 157 11.28 -4.06 -9.44
N ILE A 158 11.26 -3.26 -8.38
CA ILE A 158 10.48 -2.02 -8.35
C ILE A 158 10.95 -1.05 -9.44
N GLY A 159 12.27 -0.89 -9.61
CA GLY A 159 12.87 -0.06 -10.65
C GLY A 159 12.46 -0.49 -12.06
N GLU A 160 12.48 -1.79 -12.36
CA GLU A 160 12.03 -2.35 -13.64
C GLU A 160 10.54 -2.05 -13.90
N ILE A 161 9.67 -2.34 -12.92
CA ILE A 161 8.22 -2.11 -13.04
C ILE A 161 7.93 -0.62 -13.29
N MET A 162 8.53 0.28 -12.50
CA MET A 162 8.33 1.72 -12.65
C MET A 162 8.84 2.23 -14.00
N THR A 163 9.97 1.70 -14.48
CA THR A 163 10.49 2.04 -15.80
C THR A 163 9.54 1.62 -16.91
N ILE A 164 8.98 0.40 -16.84
CA ILE A 164 8.01 -0.10 -17.81
C ILE A 164 6.73 0.74 -17.76
N TYR A 165 6.14 0.95 -16.59
CA TYR A 165 4.86 1.62 -16.46
C TYR A 165 4.89 3.07 -16.96
N ARG A 166 6.01 3.78 -16.81
CA ARG A 166 6.21 5.13 -17.36
C ARG A 166 6.15 5.20 -18.88
N GLN A 167 6.43 4.09 -19.59
CA GLN A 167 6.32 4.03 -21.07
C GLN A 167 4.85 3.90 -21.53
N TYR A 168 3.94 3.53 -20.64
CA TYR A 168 2.54 3.26 -20.97
C TYR A 168 1.59 4.13 -20.13
N PRO A 169 1.37 5.42 -20.48
CA PRO A 169 0.59 6.35 -19.66
C PRO A 169 -0.89 5.95 -19.49
N HIS A 170 -1.36 4.98 -20.29
CA HIS A 170 -2.70 4.43 -20.14
C HIS A 170 -2.83 3.41 -18.99
N PHE A 171 -1.73 2.90 -18.47
CA PHE A 171 -1.77 2.07 -17.28
C PHE A 171 -2.16 2.92 -16.08
N LYS A 172 -3.26 2.53 -15.42
CA LYS A 172 -3.77 3.20 -14.21
C LYS A 172 -3.36 2.45 -12.94
N THR A 173 -2.66 1.33 -13.10
CA THR A 173 -2.23 0.46 -12.01
C THR A 173 -1.15 1.14 -11.18
N GLU A 174 -1.41 1.32 -9.91
CA GLU A 174 -0.42 1.83 -8.95
C GLU A 174 0.49 0.70 -8.44
N VAL A 175 1.79 0.97 -8.40
CA VAL A 175 2.78 0.06 -7.82
C VAL A 175 2.76 0.21 -6.30
N LEU A 176 2.31 -0.83 -5.61
CA LEU A 176 2.20 -0.93 -4.17
C LEU A 176 3.32 -1.86 -3.66
N VAL A 177 4.40 -1.27 -3.19
CA VAL A 177 5.56 -2.03 -2.68
C VAL A 177 5.16 -2.77 -1.41
N ALA A 178 5.24 -4.10 -1.46
CA ALA A 178 4.82 -5.00 -0.38
C ALA A 178 5.97 -5.83 0.18
N SER A 179 5.73 -6.50 1.29
CA SER A 179 6.77 -7.26 2.01
C SER A 179 7.97 -6.39 2.42
N VAL A 180 7.70 -5.14 2.79
CA VAL A 180 8.70 -4.20 3.28
C VAL A 180 9.25 -4.67 4.64
N ARG A 181 10.57 -4.61 4.82
CA ARG A 181 11.25 -5.11 6.04
C ARG A 181 11.83 -3.99 6.91
N HIS A 182 12.21 -2.86 6.31
CA HIS A 182 12.92 -1.77 6.98
C HIS A 182 12.73 -0.43 6.25
N SER A 183 13.12 0.67 6.91
CA SER A 183 12.97 2.03 6.40
C SER A 183 13.70 2.28 5.07
N GLN A 184 14.82 1.59 4.79
CA GLN A 184 15.56 1.77 3.54
C GLN A 184 14.75 1.29 2.32
N HIS A 185 13.91 0.25 2.45
CA HIS A 185 12.96 -0.13 1.38
C HIS A 185 12.00 1.02 1.05
N VAL A 186 11.51 1.73 2.07
CA VAL A 186 10.59 2.86 1.89
C VAL A 186 11.27 4.00 1.13
N ILE A 187 12.50 4.37 1.55
CA ILE A 187 13.29 5.42 0.91
C ILE A 187 13.62 5.04 -0.55
N ALA A 188 14.04 3.81 -0.78
CA ALA A 188 14.36 3.32 -2.12
C ALA A 188 13.10 3.32 -3.02
N ALA A 189 11.95 2.85 -2.51
CA ALA A 189 10.68 2.88 -3.21
C ALA A 189 10.27 4.32 -3.60
N ALA A 190 10.42 5.27 -2.67
CA ALA A 190 10.13 6.68 -2.92
C ALA A 190 11.06 7.27 -4.00
N LYS A 191 12.36 6.98 -3.96
CA LYS A 191 13.33 7.42 -4.99
C LYS A 191 13.01 6.87 -6.37
N LEU A 192 12.50 5.65 -6.46
CA LEU A 192 12.08 5.02 -7.70
C LEU A 192 10.73 5.54 -8.20
N GLY A 193 9.99 6.29 -7.37
CA GLY A 193 8.69 6.87 -7.70
C GLY A 193 7.53 5.86 -7.59
N ALA A 194 7.66 4.83 -6.75
CA ALA A 194 6.56 3.92 -6.45
C ALA A 194 5.37 4.69 -5.85
N HIS A 195 4.16 4.27 -6.17
CA HIS A 195 2.94 5.01 -5.82
C HIS A 195 2.51 4.79 -4.36
N VAL A 196 2.74 3.58 -3.85
CA VAL A 196 2.32 3.16 -2.51
C VAL A 196 3.41 2.28 -1.90
N ALA A 197 3.63 2.36 -0.60
CA ALA A 197 4.32 1.33 0.17
C ALA A 197 3.42 0.85 1.30
N THR A 198 3.26 -0.47 1.46
CA THR A 198 2.59 -1.03 2.62
C THR A 198 3.60 -1.54 3.62
N LEU A 199 3.50 -1.04 4.84
CA LEU A 199 4.52 -1.14 5.87
C LEU A 199 4.00 -1.93 7.07
N PRO A 200 4.76 -2.88 7.61
CA PRO A 200 4.48 -3.35 8.97
C PRO A 200 4.44 -2.17 9.95
N PRO A 201 3.57 -2.19 10.98
CA PRO A 201 3.44 -1.07 11.93
C PRO A 201 4.76 -0.61 12.55
N ASN A 202 5.65 -1.57 12.89
CA ASN A 202 6.96 -1.27 13.46
C ASN A 202 7.87 -0.53 12.46
N VAL A 203 7.79 -0.82 11.16
CA VAL A 203 8.55 -0.11 10.13
C VAL A 203 8.04 1.30 9.95
N LEU A 204 6.71 1.50 9.95
CA LEU A 204 6.13 2.85 9.89
C LEU A 204 6.59 3.70 11.07
N ARG A 205 6.56 3.14 12.31
CA ARG A 205 7.05 3.84 13.50
C ARG A 205 8.57 4.12 13.45
N GLN A 206 9.36 3.28 12.76
CA GLN A 206 10.79 3.53 12.58
C GLN A 206 11.10 4.76 11.73
N LEU A 207 10.21 5.18 10.83
CA LEU A 207 10.44 6.37 9.99
C LEU A 207 10.52 7.66 10.80
N PHE A 208 9.94 7.70 12.00
CA PHE A 208 10.01 8.86 12.90
C PHE A 208 11.31 8.91 13.72
N LYS A 209 12.04 7.79 13.86
CA LYS A 209 13.16 7.69 14.80
C LYS A 209 14.45 8.19 14.19
N HIS A 210 15.04 9.19 14.84
CA HIS A 210 16.38 9.65 14.51
C HIS A 210 17.07 10.22 15.77
N VAL A 211 18.26 9.72 16.08
CA VAL A 211 19.01 10.11 17.28
C VAL A 211 19.25 11.63 17.37
N LEU A 212 19.48 12.30 16.25
CA LEU A 212 19.68 13.76 16.24
C LEU A 212 18.39 14.53 16.49
N THR A 213 17.22 13.99 16.13
CA THR A 213 15.92 14.59 16.45
C THR A 213 15.70 14.53 17.96
N ASP A 214 15.95 13.38 18.57
CA ASP A 214 15.76 13.19 20.02
C ASP A 214 16.74 14.10 20.80
N ASN A 215 18.02 14.14 20.42
CA ASN A 215 19.01 14.99 21.03
C ASN A 215 18.70 16.48 20.82
N GLY A 216 18.29 16.87 19.62
CA GLY A 216 17.92 18.25 19.30
C GLY A 216 16.72 18.73 20.10
N LEU A 217 15.67 17.91 20.19
CA LEU A 217 14.48 18.21 20.99
C LEU A 217 14.85 18.39 22.47
N LYS A 218 15.67 17.48 23.01
CA LYS A 218 16.14 17.59 24.38
C LYS A 218 16.90 18.92 24.60
N ALA A 219 17.84 19.26 23.74
CA ALA A 219 18.61 20.51 23.84
C ALA A 219 17.69 21.74 23.81
N PHE A 220 16.72 21.78 22.90
CA PHE A 220 15.76 22.89 22.81
C PHE A 220 14.90 23.03 24.06
N LEU A 221 14.44 21.92 24.63
CA LEU A 221 13.67 21.94 25.87
C LEU A 221 14.51 22.39 27.07
N ASP A 222 15.77 21.94 27.17
CA ASP A 222 16.71 22.36 28.22
C ASP A 222 17.00 23.88 28.13
N ASP A 223 17.16 24.42 26.93
CA ASP A 223 17.39 25.85 26.72
C ASP A 223 16.14 26.68 26.97
N TRP A 224 14.96 26.20 26.53
CA TRP A 224 13.68 26.85 26.82
C TRP A 224 13.42 26.97 28.31
N ALA A 225 13.66 25.89 29.06
CA ALA A 225 13.47 25.89 30.51
C ALA A 225 14.29 26.98 31.23
N LYS A 226 15.50 27.33 30.74
CA LYS A 226 16.33 28.39 31.29
C LYS A 226 15.74 29.78 31.15
N THR A 227 14.83 29.99 30.18
CA THR A 227 14.21 31.30 29.96
C THR A 227 13.13 31.64 30.97
N GLY A 228 12.58 30.64 31.67
CA GLY A 228 11.45 30.81 32.61
C GLY A 228 10.14 31.21 31.91
N GLN A 229 10.06 31.17 30.58
CA GLN A 229 8.88 31.57 29.82
C GLN A 229 7.89 30.40 29.67
N SER A 230 6.61 30.75 29.40
CA SER A 230 5.55 29.84 29.00
C SER A 230 4.85 30.37 27.77
N ILE A 231 4.31 29.46 26.92
CA ILE A 231 3.45 29.79 25.78
C ILE A 231 1.97 29.74 26.17
N LEU A 232 1.63 29.03 27.24
CA LEU A 232 0.26 28.84 27.78
C LEU A 232 0.12 29.59 29.11
#